data_1f35df5b3d7628c592828ec68e2a349a
#
_entry.id   1f35df5b3d7628c592828ec68e2a349a
#
_cell.length_a   1.000
_cell.length_b   1.000
_cell.length_c   1.000
_cell.angle_alpha   90.00
_cell.angle_beta   90.00
_cell.angle_gamma   90.00
#
_symmetry.space_group_name_H-M   'P 1'
#
loop_
_entity.id
_entity.type
_entity.pdbx_description
1 polymer ?
#
loop_
_entity_poly.entity_id
_entity_poly.type
_entity_poly.pdbx_seq_one_letter_code
_entity_poly.pdbx_strand_id
1 'polypeptide(L)' 'MKRSYKLEKEKRDSDVYRQYKLLIESGVKKMEVIAFLMHKYKIFSRQTIYNIIKRQCNEN' A
#
# COMPACT_ATOMS: atom_id res chain seq x y z
N MET A 1 16.99 -16.32 -8.65
CA MET A 1 17.29 -15.57 -7.66
C MET A 1 16.86 -14.22 -7.71
N LYS A 2 17.06 -13.46 -8.67
CA LYS A 2 16.64 -12.15 -8.75
C LYS A 2 15.22 -11.99 -8.80
N ARG A 3 14.49 -12.92 -9.22
CA ARG A 3 13.10 -12.84 -9.32
C ARG A 3 12.41 -12.65 -8.05
N SER A 4 12.92 -13.13 -6.96
CA SER A 4 12.21 -13.04 -5.72
C SER A 4 12.06 -11.61 -5.25
N TYR A 5 13.01 -10.76 -5.60
CA TYR A 5 12.92 -9.36 -5.23
C TYR A 5 11.65 -8.72 -5.85
N LYS A 6 11.41 -9.01 -7.10
CA LYS A 6 10.26 -8.45 -7.79
C LYS A 6 8.95 -8.99 -7.24
N LEU A 7 8.92 -10.28 -6.95
CA LEU A 7 7.73 -10.87 -6.38
C LEU A 7 7.40 -10.30 -5.02
N GLU A 8 8.41 -10.06 -4.20
CA GLU A 8 8.19 -9.51 -2.88
C GLU A 8 7.61 -8.12 -2.98
N LYS A 9 8.07 -7.34 -3.95
CA LYS A 9 7.56 -5.99 -4.11
C LYS A 9 6.10 -6.02 -4.52
N GLU A 10 5.74 -6.91 -5.42
CA GLU A 10 4.37 -7.00 -5.86
C GLU A 10 3.45 -7.44 -4.75
N LYS A 11 3.93 -8.36 -3.92
CA LYS A 11 3.14 -8.81 -2.81
C LYS A 11 2.93 -7.69 -1.82
N ARG A 12 3.97 -6.90 -1.57
CA ARG A 12 3.87 -5.79 -0.66
C ARG A 12 2.84 -4.78 -1.17
N ASP A 13 2.88 -4.48 -2.45
CA ASP A 13 1.96 -3.51 -3.02
C ASP A 13 0.52 -3.96 -2.89
N SER A 14 0.28 -5.24 -3.14
CA SER A 14 -1.05 -5.79 -2.99
C SER A 14 -1.52 -5.70 -1.55
N ASP A 15 -0.64 -6.01 -0.61
CA ASP A 15 -0.98 -5.94 0.79
C ASP A 15 -1.29 -4.52 1.22
N VAL A 16 -0.50 -3.57 0.75
CA VAL A 16 -0.71 -2.16 1.08
C VAL A 16 -2.12 -1.76 0.64
N TYR A 17 -2.48 -2.10 -0.56
CA TYR A 17 -3.79 -1.74 -1.09
C TYR A 17 -4.92 -2.39 -0.29
N ARG A 18 -4.74 -3.66 0.03
CA ARG A 18 -5.75 -4.38 0.79
C ARG A 18 -5.94 -3.76 2.16
N GLN A 19 -4.84 -3.45 2.84
CA GLN A 19 -4.93 -2.84 4.16
C GLN A 19 -5.59 -1.46 4.06
N TYR A 20 -5.24 -0.73 3.01
CA TYR A 20 -5.82 0.57 2.80
C TYR A 20 -7.34 0.47 2.71
N LYS A 21 -7.84 -0.43 1.88
CA LYS A 21 -9.26 -0.57 1.71
C LYS A 21 -9.96 -1.01 3.00
N LEU A 22 -9.36 -1.95 3.70
CA LEU A 22 -9.95 -2.42 4.93
C LEU A 22 -10.07 -1.31 5.96
N LEU A 23 -9.02 -0.51 6.11
CA LEU A 23 -9.03 0.56 7.09
C LEU A 23 -10.02 1.66 6.71
N ILE A 24 -10.09 1.99 5.43
CA ILE A 24 -11.03 2.99 4.98
C ILE A 24 -12.47 2.51 5.23
N GLU A 25 -12.73 1.25 4.94
CA GLU A 25 -14.06 0.71 5.16
C GLU A 25 -14.42 0.63 6.63
N SER A 26 -13.40 0.53 7.48
CA SER A 26 -13.63 0.51 8.91
C SER A 26 -13.91 1.89 9.49
N GLY A 27 -13.76 2.91 8.68
CA GLY A 27 -14.02 4.27 9.14
C GLY A 27 -12.80 5.05 9.56
N VAL A 28 -11.63 4.51 9.32
CA VAL A 28 -10.38 5.22 9.67
C VAL A 28 -10.15 6.32 8.65
N LYS A 29 -9.73 7.47 9.12
CA LYS A 29 -9.49 8.60 8.24
C LYS A 29 -8.36 8.31 7.28
N LYS A 30 -8.50 8.81 6.07
CA LYS A 30 -7.50 8.56 5.03
C LYS A 30 -6.09 8.93 5.47
N MET A 31 -5.94 10.09 6.11
CA MET A 31 -4.62 10.51 6.55
C MET A 31 -4.01 9.54 7.54
N GLU A 32 -4.83 9.01 8.42
CA GLU A 32 -4.35 8.06 9.40
C GLU A 32 -3.98 6.74 8.75
N VAL A 33 -4.75 6.34 7.75
CA VAL A 33 -4.47 5.11 7.03
C VAL A 33 -3.12 5.22 6.32
N ILE A 34 -2.89 6.36 5.67
CA ILE A 34 -1.64 6.56 4.97
C ILE A 34 -0.47 6.53 5.94
N ALA A 35 -0.60 7.21 7.08
CA ALA A 35 0.47 7.22 8.07
C ALA A 35 0.74 5.82 8.59
N PHE A 36 -0.32 5.07 8.84
CA PHE A 36 -0.18 3.70 9.34
C PHE A 36 0.56 2.84 8.33
N LEU A 37 0.20 2.94 7.07
CA LEU A 37 0.83 2.14 6.04
C LEU A 37 2.29 2.52 5.85
N MET A 38 2.59 3.79 5.91
CA MET A 38 3.97 4.24 5.81
C MET A 38 4.81 3.62 6.92
N HIS A 39 4.27 3.60 8.12
CA HIS A 39 5.00 3.06 9.25
C HIS A 39 5.11 1.54 9.17
N LYS A 40 4.01 0.89 8.84
CA LYS A 40 3.99 -0.56 8.79
C LYS A 40 4.93 -1.13 7.74
N TYR A 41 4.97 -0.53 6.59
CA TYR A 41 5.79 -1.04 5.50
C TYR A 41 7.09 -0.27 5.33
N LYS A 42 7.38 0.63 6.27
CA LYS A 42 8.62 1.41 6.25
C LYS A 42 8.81 2.15 4.94
N ILE A 43 7.73 2.74 4.47
CA ILE A 43 7.75 3.57 3.28
C ILE A 43 7.75 5.01 3.74
N PHE A 44 8.78 5.75 3.41
CA PHE A 44 8.94 7.10 3.91
C PHE A 44 8.39 8.19 3.02
N SER A 45 7.49 7.85 2.15
CA SER A 45 6.92 8.84 1.23
C SER A 45 5.44 8.58 1.04
N ARG A 46 4.63 9.60 1.29
CA ARG A 46 3.20 9.45 1.08
C ARG A 46 2.91 9.27 -0.39
N GLN A 47 3.71 9.91 -1.24
CA GLN A 47 3.51 9.78 -2.67
C GLN A 47 3.64 8.33 -3.11
N THR A 48 4.56 7.60 -2.50
CA THR A 48 4.75 6.20 -2.84
C THR A 48 3.48 5.41 -2.50
N ILE A 49 2.88 5.69 -1.35
CA ILE A 49 1.66 5.01 -0.94
C ILE A 49 0.55 5.31 -1.94
N TYR A 50 0.40 6.58 -2.32
CA TYR A 50 -0.64 6.95 -3.27
C TYR A 50 -0.42 6.29 -4.63
N ASN A 51 0.84 6.20 -5.04
CA ASN A 51 1.14 5.56 -6.32
C ASN A 51 0.78 4.09 -6.30
N ILE A 52 1.05 3.42 -5.18
CA ILE A 52 0.71 2.02 -5.03
C ILE A 52 -0.81 1.83 -5.11
N ILE A 53 -1.53 2.66 -4.39
CA ILE A 53 -2.98 2.56 -4.35
C ILE A 53 -3.55 2.81 -5.73
N LYS A 54 -3.06 3.85 -6.40
CA LYS A 54 -3.56 4.20 -7.70
C LYS A 54 -3.30 3.10 -8.71
N ARG A 55 -2.11 2.51 -8.64
CA ARG A 55 -1.76 1.45 -9.56
C ARG A 55 -2.64 0.22 -9.36
N GLN A 56 -2.84 -0.18 -8.11
CA GLN A 56 -3.68 -1.34 -7.83
C GLN A 56 -5.13 -1.07 -8.22
N CYS A 57 -5.57 0.15 -8.00
CA CYS A 57 -6.94 0.51 -8.33
C CYS A 57 -7.18 0.47 -9.83
N ASN A 58 -6.20 0.88 -10.60
CA ASN A 58 -6.34 0.89 -12.05
C ASN A 58 -6.05 -0.45 -12.69
N GLU A 59 -5.67 -1.39 -11.89
CA GLU A 59 -5.30 -2.66 -12.40
C GLU A 59 -6.42 -3.38 -13.07
N ASN A 60 -7.58 -3.11 -12.78
CA ASN A 60 -8.63 -3.77 -13.40
C ASN A 60 -9.01 -3.26 -14.67
#